data_c1b08e8d534582f1ab2102591032cd11
#
_entry.id   c1b08e8d534582f1ab2102591032cd11
#
_cell.length_a   1.000
_cell.length_b   1.000
_cell.length_c   1.000
_cell.angle_alpha   90.00
_cell.angle_beta   90.00
_cell.angle_gamma   90.00
#
_symmetry.space_group_name_H-M   'P 1'
#
loop_
_entity.id
_entity.type
_entity.pdbx_description
1 polymer ?
#
loop_
_entity_poly.entity_id
_entity_poly.type
_entity_poly.pdbx_seq_one_letter_code
_entity_poly.pdbx_strand_id
1 'polypeptide(L)'
;YGLVGSEMCIRDSLDKGYAYISKDGNIYYRVHKFASYGQLSNRRLENNLSGERIEVAGDKENPEDFALWKKADGGHLMKWKSPWGWGYPGWHLECSTLSKFFLGNTFDIHGGGIDNIFPHHECECAQSEVANGTKFVNYFMHNNLVTVNGTKMGKSLGNFITLEDLFKEFDPQYVRYFILLFHYRSPCLLYTSDAAADSLR
;
A
#
# COMPACT_ATOMS: atom_id res chain seq x y z
N TYR A 1 -13.10 -16.16 -5.29
CA TYR A 1 -12.54 -15.32 -4.19
C TYR A 1 -12.13 -13.90 -4.60
N GLY A 2 -12.16 -13.54 -5.88
CA GLY A 2 -11.62 -12.25 -6.39
C GLY A 2 -12.25 -10.97 -5.86
N LEU A 3 -13.40 -11.03 -5.21
CA LEU A 3 -14.11 -9.86 -4.67
C LEU A 3 -14.49 -10.01 -3.19
N VAL A 4 -13.82 -10.88 -2.45
CA VAL A 4 -14.17 -11.15 -1.04
C VAL A 4 -14.33 -9.88 -0.24
N GLY A 5 -15.58 -9.52 0.11
CA GLY A 5 -15.89 -8.35 0.91
C GLY A 5 -15.71 -6.98 0.23
N SER A 6 -15.06 -6.90 -0.93
CA SER A 6 -14.78 -5.63 -1.61
C SER A 6 -16.07 -4.87 -1.96
N GLU A 7 -17.06 -5.57 -2.50
CA GLU A 7 -18.34 -4.97 -2.85
C GLU A 7 -19.06 -4.37 -1.62
N MET A 8 -19.05 -5.06 -0.49
CA MET A 8 -19.64 -4.57 0.74
C MET A 8 -18.93 -3.31 1.25
N CYS A 9 -17.61 -3.31 1.30
CA CYS A 9 -16.84 -2.14 1.73
C CYS A 9 -17.07 -0.93 0.83
N ILE A 10 -17.20 -1.15 -0.49
CA ILE A 10 -17.53 -0.06 -1.43
C ILE A 10 -18.94 0.46 -1.17
N ARG A 11 -19.95 -0.42 -1.01
CA ARG A 11 -21.32 -0.01 -0.71
C ARG A 11 -21.42 0.79 0.59
N ASP A 12 -20.80 0.29 1.66
CA ASP A 12 -20.76 0.99 2.95
C ASP A 12 -20.16 2.39 2.81
N SER A 13 -19.11 2.54 2.00
CA SER A 13 -18.48 3.84 1.74
C SER A 13 -19.36 4.76 0.90
N LEU A 14 -20.07 4.22 -0.10
CA LEU A 14 -21.04 4.98 -0.91
C LEU A 14 -22.24 5.42 -0.09
N ASP A 15 -22.84 4.52 0.68
CA ASP A 15 -24.05 4.80 1.49
C ASP A 15 -23.78 5.82 2.59
N LYS A 16 -22.57 5.81 3.16
CA LYS A 16 -22.11 6.82 4.12
C LYS A 16 -21.60 8.11 3.46
N GLY A 17 -21.60 8.18 2.13
CA GLY A 17 -21.19 9.35 1.35
C GLY A 17 -19.68 9.61 1.33
N TYR A 18 -18.86 8.65 1.79
CA TYR A 18 -17.38 8.72 1.71
C TYR A 18 -16.82 8.28 0.36
N ALA A 19 -17.64 7.71 -0.51
CA ALA A 19 -17.25 7.38 -1.86
C ALA A 19 -18.23 7.97 -2.87
N TYR A 20 -17.84 7.99 -4.14
CA TYR A 20 -18.66 8.43 -5.26
C TYR A 20 -18.31 7.66 -6.54
N ILE A 21 -19.27 7.62 -7.45
CA ILE A 21 -19.10 7.06 -8.79
C ILE A 21 -18.76 8.22 -9.74
N SER A 22 -17.62 8.12 -10.39
CA SER A 22 -17.18 9.12 -11.37
C SER A 22 -17.91 9.02 -12.70
N LYS A 23 -17.73 10.02 -13.56
CA LYS A 23 -18.33 10.06 -14.92
C LYS A 23 -17.91 8.86 -15.78
N ASP A 24 -16.69 8.37 -15.58
CA ASP A 24 -16.14 7.26 -16.35
C ASP A 24 -16.50 5.89 -15.76
N GLY A 25 -17.20 5.86 -14.61
CA GLY A 25 -17.67 4.66 -13.94
C GLY A 25 -16.65 4.05 -12.98
N ASN A 26 -15.61 4.80 -12.62
CA ASN A 26 -14.73 4.47 -11.51
C ASN A 26 -15.40 4.85 -10.19
N ILE A 27 -14.98 4.20 -9.09
CA ILE A 27 -15.42 4.58 -7.74
C ILE A 27 -14.21 5.06 -6.96
N TYR A 28 -14.31 6.28 -6.44
CA TYR A 28 -13.27 6.91 -5.64
C TYR A 28 -13.73 7.16 -4.22
N TYR A 29 -12.78 7.11 -3.29
CA TYR A 29 -12.96 7.50 -1.91
C TYR A 29 -12.65 9.00 -1.74
N ARG A 30 -13.54 9.72 -1.02
CA ARG A 30 -13.38 11.15 -0.70
C ARG A 30 -12.48 11.33 0.51
N VAL A 31 -11.21 11.55 0.27
CA VAL A 31 -10.20 11.68 1.33
C VAL A 31 -10.52 12.80 2.31
N HIS A 32 -10.99 13.94 1.81
CA HIS A 32 -11.32 15.11 2.64
C HIS A 32 -12.47 14.90 3.65
N LYS A 33 -13.27 13.84 3.47
CA LYS A 33 -14.33 13.51 4.44
C LYS A 33 -13.83 12.76 5.66
N PHE A 34 -12.68 12.09 5.57
CA PHE A 34 -12.11 11.37 6.68
C PHE A 34 -11.18 12.28 7.48
N ALA A 35 -11.70 12.81 8.60
CA ALA A 35 -10.99 13.83 9.41
C ALA A 35 -9.63 13.37 9.95
N SER A 36 -9.43 12.05 10.10
CA SER A 36 -8.18 11.47 10.59
C SER A 36 -7.17 11.16 9.48
N TYR A 37 -7.47 11.47 8.21
CA TYR A 37 -6.54 11.19 7.11
C TYR A 37 -5.23 11.97 7.27
N GLY A 38 -4.13 11.26 7.16
CA GLY A 38 -2.79 11.81 7.36
C GLY A 38 -2.24 11.66 8.78
N GLN A 39 -3.01 11.13 9.73
CA GLN A 39 -2.53 10.92 11.11
C GLN A 39 -1.44 9.85 11.19
N LEU A 40 -1.56 8.76 10.45
CA LEU A 40 -0.55 7.69 10.44
C LEU A 40 0.77 8.18 9.85
N SER A 41 0.69 8.92 8.76
CA SER A 41 1.85 9.41 8.02
C SER A 41 2.39 10.75 8.54
N ASN A 42 1.69 11.38 9.48
CA ASN A 42 1.94 12.74 9.96
C ASN A 42 1.98 13.78 8.80
N ARG A 43 1.15 13.57 7.79
CA ARG A 43 1.00 14.45 6.63
C ARG A 43 -0.30 15.24 6.74
N ARG A 44 -0.24 16.54 6.38
CA ARG A 44 -1.44 17.35 6.21
C ARG A 44 -1.80 17.39 4.74
N LEU A 45 -3.10 17.20 4.43
CA LEU A 45 -3.61 17.27 3.05
C LEU A 45 -3.21 18.54 2.32
N GLU A 46 -3.17 19.67 3.03
CA GLU A 46 -2.79 20.98 2.49
C GLU A 46 -1.35 21.03 1.94
N ASN A 47 -0.46 20.16 2.44
CA ASN A 47 0.94 20.11 2.03
C ASN A 47 1.20 19.17 0.83
N ASN A 48 0.23 18.35 0.44
CA ASN A 48 0.40 17.39 -0.66
C ASN A 48 0.32 18.05 -2.05
N LEU A 49 -0.17 19.27 -2.14
CA LEU A 49 -0.30 20.00 -3.42
C LEU A 49 1.04 20.52 -3.98
N SER A 50 2.14 20.39 -3.23
CA SER A 50 3.40 21.09 -3.58
C SER A 50 4.54 20.21 -4.11
N GLY A 51 4.39 18.91 -4.30
CA GLY A 51 5.59 18.09 -4.56
C GLY A 51 5.54 16.91 -5.52
N GLU A 52 4.41 16.26 -5.72
CA GLU A 52 4.33 15.13 -6.65
C GLU A 52 3.30 15.42 -7.75
N ARG A 53 3.71 15.25 -9.01
CA ARG A 53 2.80 15.21 -10.16
C ARG A 53 1.89 13.99 -10.01
N ILE A 54 0.83 14.12 -9.22
CA ILE A 54 -0.29 13.21 -9.31
C ILE A 54 -0.96 13.57 -10.62
N GLU A 55 -0.86 12.70 -11.63
CA GLU A 55 -1.74 12.80 -12.79
C GLU A 55 -3.17 12.73 -12.25
N VAL A 56 -3.82 13.90 -12.24
CA VAL A 56 -5.21 13.99 -11.88
C VAL A 56 -5.97 13.26 -12.97
N ALA A 57 -6.44 12.05 -12.69
CA ALA A 57 -7.42 11.42 -13.56
C ALA A 57 -8.57 12.41 -13.65
N GLY A 58 -8.90 12.85 -14.87
CA GLY A 58 -9.81 13.97 -15.11
C GLY A 58 -11.26 13.75 -14.66
N ASP A 59 -11.56 12.60 -14.04
CA ASP A 59 -12.86 12.18 -13.51
C ASP A 59 -12.94 12.18 -11.96
N LYS A 60 -11.87 12.57 -11.26
CA LYS A 60 -11.87 12.71 -9.79
C LYS A 60 -12.47 14.04 -9.32
N GLU A 61 -13.17 14.03 -8.17
CA GLU A 61 -13.60 15.25 -7.50
C GLU A 61 -12.41 16.03 -6.91
N ASN A 62 -11.45 15.31 -6.31
CA ASN A 62 -10.20 15.88 -5.78
C ASN A 62 -9.00 15.01 -6.16
N PRO A 63 -7.82 15.62 -6.38
CA PRO A 63 -6.61 14.89 -6.78
C PRO A 63 -6.20 13.77 -5.80
N GLU A 64 -6.42 13.99 -4.51
CA GLU A 64 -6.06 13.06 -3.44
C GLU A 64 -6.98 11.86 -3.32
N ASP A 65 -8.17 11.90 -3.94
CA ASP A 65 -9.12 10.81 -3.86
C ASP A 65 -8.53 9.55 -4.48
N PHE A 66 -8.68 8.42 -3.81
CA PHE A 66 -8.12 7.17 -4.27
C PHE A 66 -9.19 6.19 -4.77
N ALA A 67 -8.80 5.34 -5.72
CA ALA A 67 -9.73 4.40 -6.33
C ALA A 67 -10.08 3.24 -5.38
N LEU A 68 -11.37 3.00 -5.22
CA LEU A 68 -11.93 1.78 -4.62
C LEU A 68 -12.24 0.74 -5.69
N TRP A 69 -12.77 1.19 -6.84
CA TRP A 69 -13.08 0.33 -7.98
C TRP A 69 -12.68 1.02 -9.27
N LYS A 70 -11.97 0.30 -10.12
CA LYS A 70 -11.60 0.78 -11.45
C LYS A 70 -12.38 0.03 -12.51
N LYS A 71 -13.05 0.75 -13.38
CA LYS A 71 -13.71 0.17 -14.55
C LYS A 71 -12.67 -0.46 -15.47
N ALA A 72 -12.88 -1.71 -15.84
CA ALA A 72 -12.00 -2.40 -16.76
C ALA A 72 -12.32 -2.05 -18.20
N ASP A 73 -11.30 -1.86 -19.01
CA ASP A 73 -11.42 -1.86 -20.45
C ASP A 73 -11.58 -3.28 -21.02
N GLY A 74 -11.78 -3.38 -22.34
CA GLY A 74 -11.97 -4.66 -23.01
C GLY A 74 -10.78 -5.62 -22.88
N GLY A 75 -9.56 -5.09 -22.81
CA GLY A 75 -8.31 -5.86 -22.78
C GLY A 75 -7.82 -6.24 -21.39
N HIS A 76 -8.42 -5.71 -20.32
CA HIS A 76 -7.99 -6.00 -18.96
C HIS A 76 -8.24 -7.46 -18.58
N LEU A 77 -7.18 -8.20 -18.21
CA LEU A 77 -7.26 -9.64 -17.95
C LEU A 77 -7.93 -9.95 -16.60
N MET A 78 -7.51 -9.25 -15.53
CA MET A 78 -8.05 -9.45 -14.19
C MET A 78 -9.21 -8.50 -13.93
N LYS A 79 -10.42 -8.91 -14.29
CA LYS A 79 -11.64 -8.14 -14.09
C LYS A 79 -12.77 -9.00 -13.61
N TRP A 80 -13.66 -8.41 -12.82
CA TRP A 80 -14.82 -9.08 -12.24
C TRP A 80 -16.09 -8.28 -12.54
N LYS A 81 -17.21 -8.98 -12.59
CA LYS A 81 -18.53 -8.36 -12.68
C LYS A 81 -18.94 -7.86 -11.29
N SER A 82 -19.39 -6.62 -11.22
CA SER A 82 -19.90 -6.00 -10.00
C SER A 82 -21.20 -5.24 -10.31
N PRO A 83 -21.91 -4.71 -9.29
CA PRO A 83 -23.06 -3.83 -9.53
C PRO A 83 -22.75 -2.57 -10.35
N TRP A 84 -21.49 -2.16 -10.37
CA TRP A 84 -20.99 -0.99 -11.10
C TRP A 84 -20.40 -1.34 -12.46
N GLY A 85 -20.57 -2.58 -12.90
CA GLY A 85 -20.04 -3.08 -14.17
C GLY A 85 -18.77 -3.91 -14.03
N TRP A 86 -18.12 -4.19 -15.16
CA TRP A 86 -16.85 -4.90 -15.20
C TRP A 86 -15.69 -4.01 -14.74
N GLY A 87 -14.91 -4.49 -13.77
CA GLY A 87 -13.82 -3.73 -13.21
C GLY A 87 -12.96 -4.56 -12.27
N TYR A 88 -12.14 -3.87 -11.52
CA TYR A 88 -11.23 -4.46 -10.53
C TYR A 88 -11.07 -3.54 -9.31
N PRO A 89 -10.78 -4.10 -8.13
CA PRO A 89 -10.59 -3.31 -6.91
C PRO A 89 -9.33 -2.44 -7.00
N GLY A 90 -9.37 -1.31 -6.29
CA GLY A 90 -8.17 -0.53 -6.03
C GLY A 90 -7.25 -1.29 -5.07
N TRP A 91 -5.95 -1.08 -5.19
CA TRP A 91 -4.92 -1.78 -4.41
C TRP A 91 -5.15 -1.71 -2.88
N HIS A 92 -5.56 -0.56 -2.37
CA HIS A 92 -5.83 -0.39 -0.93
C HIS A 92 -7.03 -1.22 -0.46
N LEU A 93 -8.04 -1.34 -1.31
CA LEU A 93 -9.24 -2.11 -0.98
C LEU A 93 -8.97 -3.61 -0.86
N GLU A 94 -8.05 -4.15 -1.65
CA GLU A 94 -7.65 -5.57 -1.59
C GLU A 94 -7.16 -5.91 -0.18
N CYS A 95 -6.20 -5.15 0.34
CA CYS A 95 -5.64 -5.38 1.67
C CYS A 95 -6.69 -5.19 2.78
N SER A 96 -7.50 -4.13 2.73
CA SER A 96 -8.54 -3.89 3.71
C SER A 96 -9.57 -5.01 3.78
N THR A 97 -10.00 -5.51 2.63
CA THR A 97 -11.03 -6.56 2.59
C THR A 97 -10.49 -7.93 2.99
N LEU A 98 -9.26 -8.26 2.59
CA LEU A 98 -8.61 -9.51 2.98
C LEU A 98 -8.31 -9.51 4.48
N SER A 99 -7.81 -8.40 5.03
CA SER A 99 -7.58 -8.25 6.47
C SER A 99 -8.88 -8.45 7.26
N LYS A 100 -9.96 -7.78 6.84
CA LYS A 100 -11.27 -7.95 7.47
C LYS A 100 -11.76 -9.39 7.41
N PHE A 101 -11.61 -10.04 6.28
CA PHE A 101 -12.09 -11.42 6.08
C PHE A 101 -11.35 -12.43 6.96
N PHE A 102 -10.04 -12.33 7.06
CA PHE A 102 -9.23 -13.31 7.80
C PHE A 102 -9.00 -12.95 9.27
N LEU A 103 -8.96 -11.66 9.61
CA LEU A 103 -8.53 -11.17 10.92
C LEU A 103 -9.64 -10.40 11.68
N GLY A 104 -10.74 -10.08 11.02
CA GLY A 104 -11.84 -9.31 11.60
C GLY A 104 -11.73 -7.80 11.38
N ASN A 105 -12.65 -7.04 12.01
CA ASN A 105 -12.75 -5.60 11.78
C ASN A 105 -11.56 -4.82 12.37
N THR A 106 -10.97 -5.32 13.43
CA THR A 106 -9.77 -4.78 14.07
C THR A 106 -8.80 -5.92 14.34
N PHE A 107 -7.55 -5.77 14.00
CA PHE A 107 -6.51 -6.77 14.27
C PHE A 107 -5.28 -6.13 14.93
N ASP A 108 -4.34 -6.96 15.40
CA ASP A 108 -3.29 -6.48 16.30
C ASP A 108 -2.19 -5.75 15.56
N ILE A 109 -1.58 -6.35 14.55
CA ILE A 109 -0.38 -5.82 13.90
C ILE A 109 -0.54 -5.81 12.38
N HIS A 110 -0.29 -4.65 11.77
CA HIS A 110 -0.18 -4.47 10.32
C HIS A 110 1.25 -4.05 9.97
N GLY A 111 1.91 -4.85 9.14
CA GLY A 111 3.30 -4.64 8.76
C GLY A 111 3.47 -4.22 7.30
N GLY A 112 4.54 -3.48 7.03
CA GLY A 112 4.91 -3.11 5.67
C GLY A 112 6.20 -2.30 5.61
N GLY A 113 6.64 -1.96 4.40
CA GLY A 113 7.75 -1.03 4.21
C GLY A 113 7.35 0.41 4.60
N ILE A 114 8.34 1.22 4.95
CA ILE A 114 8.13 2.63 5.30
C ILE A 114 7.46 3.42 4.17
N ASP A 115 7.64 3.00 2.93
CA ASP A 115 7.02 3.58 1.74
C ASP A 115 5.52 3.25 1.62
N ASN A 116 5.02 2.26 2.35
CA ASN A 116 3.59 1.96 2.44
C ASN A 116 2.85 2.81 3.47
N ILE A 117 3.53 3.53 4.37
CA ILE A 117 2.85 4.41 5.33
C ILE A 117 1.91 5.34 4.58
N PHE A 118 2.42 5.98 3.52
CA PHE A 118 1.64 6.86 2.66
C PHE A 118 1.95 6.57 1.18
N PRO A 119 0.91 6.44 0.34
CA PRO A 119 -0.51 6.57 0.67
C PRO A 119 -1.19 5.27 1.15
N HIS A 120 -0.55 4.10 1.01
CA HIS A 120 -1.20 2.79 1.07
C HIS A 120 -1.92 2.51 2.41
N HIS A 121 -1.18 2.46 3.51
CA HIS A 121 -1.76 2.18 4.84
C HIS A 121 -2.69 3.30 5.33
N GLU A 122 -2.42 4.54 4.97
CA GLU A 122 -3.32 5.67 5.26
C GLU A 122 -4.68 5.50 4.58
N CYS A 123 -4.69 5.08 3.31
CA CYS A 123 -5.91 4.77 2.56
C CYS A 123 -6.66 3.57 3.13
N GLU A 124 -5.94 2.53 3.58
CA GLU A 124 -6.54 1.37 4.22
C GLU A 124 -7.23 1.75 5.54
N CYS A 125 -6.60 2.58 6.37
CA CYS A 125 -7.23 3.12 7.58
C CYS A 125 -8.52 3.83 7.23
N ALA A 126 -8.47 4.78 6.30
CA ALA A 126 -9.61 5.59 5.95
C ALA A 126 -10.81 4.75 5.49
N GLN A 127 -10.58 3.83 4.56
CA GLN A 127 -11.69 3.01 4.03
C GLN A 127 -12.18 1.96 5.03
N SER A 128 -11.28 1.33 5.81
CA SER A 128 -11.65 0.27 6.76
C SER A 128 -12.40 0.83 7.96
N GLU A 129 -11.94 1.93 8.53
CA GLU A 129 -12.57 2.55 9.70
C GLU A 129 -13.95 3.11 9.38
N VAL A 130 -14.13 3.69 8.21
CA VAL A 130 -15.44 4.15 7.75
C VAL A 130 -16.37 2.99 7.47
N ALA A 131 -15.91 1.95 6.76
CA ALA A 131 -16.74 0.80 6.45
C ALA A 131 -17.18 0.05 7.71
N ASN A 132 -16.28 -0.16 8.66
CA ASN A 132 -16.49 -1.02 9.82
C ASN A 132 -16.97 -0.26 11.08
N GLY A 133 -16.77 1.05 11.15
CA GLY A 133 -17.08 1.87 12.34
C GLY A 133 -16.17 1.58 13.55
N THR A 134 -15.04 0.94 13.34
CA THR A 134 -14.05 0.58 14.36
C THR A 134 -12.65 0.90 13.88
N LYS A 135 -11.69 1.00 14.81
CA LYS A 135 -10.28 1.14 14.49
C LYS A 135 -9.81 -0.03 13.61
N PHE A 136 -9.04 0.26 12.58
CA PHE A 136 -8.57 -0.74 11.62
C PHE A 136 -7.55 -1.69 12.24
N VAL A 137 -6.49 -1.15 12.86
CA VAL A 137 -5.39 -1.95 13.43
C VAL A 137 -4.85 -1.30 14.70
N ASN A 138 -4.39 -2.14 15.65
CA ASN A 138 -3.85 -1.65 16.91
C ASN A 138 -2.45 -1.06 16.77
N TYR A 139 -1.56 -1.73 16.01
CA TYR A 139 -0.17 -1.34 15.84
C TYR A 139 0.28 -1.47 14.39
N PHE A 140 0.96 -0.44 13.89
CA PHE A 140 1.70 -0.51 12.63
C PHE A 140 3.18 -0.81 12.90
N MET A 141 3.74 -1.72 12.11
CA MET A 141 5.17 -2.00 12.10
C MET A 141 5.73 -1.73 10.70
N HIS A 142 6.53 -0.68 10.58
CA HIS A 142 7.14 -0.31 9.30
C HIS A 142 8.65 -0.57 9.35
N ASN A 143 9.11 -1.47 8.47
CA ASN A 143 10.52 -1.66 8.25
C ASN A 143 11.06 -0.61 7.26
N ASN A 144 12.32 -0.25 7.44
CA ASN A 144 13.01 0.65 6.52
C ASN A 144 13.46 -0.09 5.26
N LEU A 145 14.00 0.65 4.33
CA LEU A 145 14.37 0.18 2.99
C LEU A 145 15.70 -0.57 3.01
N VAL A 146 15.85 -1.51 2.08
CA VAL A 146 17.16 -2.04 1.71
C VAL A 146 17.80 -1.06 0.73
N THR A 147 19.06 -0.69 1.00
CA THR A 147 19.83 0.20 0.15
C THR A 147 21.06 -0.50 -0.38
N VAL A 148 21.42 -0.19 -1.62
CA VAL A 148 22.66 -0.65 -2.27
C VAL A 148 23.56 0.56 -2.44
N ASN A 149 24.73 0.53 -1.84
CA ASN A 149 25.67 1.68 -1.82
C ASN A 149 25.00 3.01 -1.39
N GLY A 150 24.13 2.94 -0.36
CA GLY A 150 23.42 4.10 0.17
C GLY A 150 22.20 4.56 -0.65
N THR A 151 21.92 3.93 -1.79
CA THR A 151 20.78 4.27 -2.64
C THR A 151 19.67 3.22 -2.46
N LYS A 152 18.40 3.65 -2.41
CA LYS A 152 17.25 2.72 -2.35
C LYS A 152 17.38 1.65 -3.42
N MET A 153 17.26 0.37 -3.03
CA MET A 153 17.23 -0.72 -4.00
C MET A 153 15.91 -0.69 -4.78
N GLY A 154 15.99 -0.70 -6.11
CA GLY A 154 14.81 -0.67 -6.95
C GLY A 154 15.08 -1.09 -8.39
N LYS A 155 14.12 -1.77 -9.03
CA LYS A 155 14.24 -2.22 -10.42
C LYS A 155 14.49 -1.08 -11.39
N SER A 156 13.80 0.06 -11.20
CA SER A 156 13.95 1.26 -12.03
C SER A 156 15.34 1.91 -11.95
N LEU A 157 16.09 1.63 -10.86
CA LEU A 157 17.42 2.17 -10.63
C LEU A 157 18.53 1.21 -11.11
N GLY A 158 18.17 0.02 -11.59
CA GLY A 158 19.13 -0.97 -12.07
C GLY A 158 20.03 -1.58 -10.98
N ASN A 159 19.76 -1.31 -9.70
CA ASN A 159 20.54 -1.81 -8.56
C ASN A 159 19.79 -2.89 -7.76
N PHE A 160 18.80 -3.52 -8.40
CA PHE A 160 17.96 -4.54 -7.75
C PHE A 160 18.68 -5.89 -7.73
N ILE A 161 18.85 -6.45 -6.55
CA ILE A 161 19.43 -7.77 -6.29
C ILE A 161 18.31 -8.69 -5.80
N THR A 162 18.10 -9.81 -6.49
CA THR A 162 17.08 -10.78 -6.09
C THR A 162 17.59 -11.71 -4.99
N LEU A 163 16.68 -12.29 -4.21
CA LEU A 163 17.04 -13.37 -3.29
C LEU A 163 17.59 -14.60 -4.04
N GLU A 164 17.06 -14.84 -5.24
CA GLU A 164 17.55 -15.93 -6.09
C GLU A 164 19.03 -15.75 -6.46
N ASP A 165 19.44 -14.51 -6.77
CA ASP A 165 20.85 -14.22 -7.07
C ASP A 165 21.72 -14.34 -5.81
N LEU A 166 21.25 -13.82 -4.68
CA LEU A 166 21.97 -13.97 -3.41
C LEU A 166 22.14 -15.44 -3.00
N PHE A 167 21.15 -16.29 -3.21
CA PHE A 167 21.21 -17.71 -2.84
C PHE A 167 22.11 -18.54 -3.77
N LYS A 168 22.55 -18.00 -4.92
CA LYS A 168 23.61 -18.64 -5.73
C LYS A 168 25.00 -18.49 -5.11
N GLU A 169 25.19 -17.42 -4.32
CA GLU A 169 26.49 -17.08 -3.73
C GLU A 169 26.56 -17.33 -2.22
N PHE A 170 25.43 -17.19 -1.52
CA PHE A 170 25.35 -17.26 -0.06
C PHE A 170 24.27 -18.24 0.38
N ASP A 171 24.55 -18.94 1.49
CA ASP A 171 23.53 -19.75 2.16
C ASP A 171 22.36 -18.84 2.61
N PRO A 172 21.09 -19.24 2.39
CA PRO A 172 19.90 -18.48 2.81
C PRO A 172 19.91 -18.05 4.29
N GLN A 173 20.52 -18.84 5.17
CA GLN A 173 20.61 -18.51 6.60
C GLN A 173 21.53 -17.31 6.85
N TYR A 174 22.60 -17.15 6.07
CA TYR A 174 23.47 -15.99 6.17
C TYR A 174 22.77 -14.72 5.68
N VAL A 175 22.02 -14.81 4.57
CA VAL A 175 21.21 -13.68 4.08
C VAL A 175 20.16 -13.28 5.11
N ARG A 176 19.48 -14.24 5.71
CA ARG A 176 18.53 -13.99 6.79
C ARG A 176 19.19 -13.34 8.00
N TYR A 177 20.31 -13.88 8.45
CA TYR A 177 21.06 -13.33 9.60
C TYR A 177 21.51 -11.90 9.33
N PHE A 178 22.04 -11.64 8.15
CA PHE A 178 22.46 -10.30 7.73
C PHE A 178 21.31 -9.28 7.84
N ILE A 179 20.12 -9.61 7.31
CA ILE A 179 18.97 -8.72 7.40
C ILE A 179 18.56 -8.47 8.86
N LEU A 180 18.64 -9.49 9.71
CA LEU A 180 18.26 -9.40 11.12
C LEU A 180 19.28 -8.68 12.01
N LEU A 181 20.50 -8.42 11.53
CA LEU A 181 21.49 -7.59 12.23
C LEU A 181 21.08 -6.11 12.29
N PHE A 182 20.24 -5.67 11.35
CA PHE A 182 19.78 -4.29 11.33
C PHE A 182 18.48 -4.17 12.14
N HIS A 183 18.40 -3.10 12.93
CA HIS A 183 17.10 -2.75 13.52
C HIS A 183 16.09 -2.44 12.40
N TYR A 184 14.89 -2.99 12.49
CA TYR A 184 13.90 -2.89 11.39
C TYR A 184 13.56 -1.46 10.96
N ARG A 185 13.72 -0.46 11.83
CA ARG A 185 13.52 0.96 11.52
C ARG A 185 14.73 1.63 10.86
N SER A 186 15.89 0.96 10.83
CA SER A 186 17.10 1.48 10.19
C SER A 186 17.21 0.97 8.76
N PRO A 187 17.77 1.73 7.83
CA PRO A 187 18.08 1.21 6.49
C PRO A 187 18.99 -0.02 6.60
N CYS A 188 18.67 -1.05 5.85
CA CYS A 188 19.55 -2.20 5.66
C CYS A 188 20.55 -1.85 4.56
N LEU A 189 21.84 -1.73 4.93
CA LEU A 189 22.88 -1.28 4.00
C LEU A 189 23.54 -2.49 3.33
N LEU A 190 23.25 -2.71 2.06
CA LEU A 190 23.96 -3.63 1.19
C LEU A 190 25.12 -2.90 0.50
N TYR A 191 26.34 -3.32 0.74
CA TYR A 191 27.51 -2.84 0.05
C TYR A 191 27.96 -3.88 -0.98
N THR A 192 28.22 -3.46 -2.21
CA THR A 192 28.69 -4.34 -3.28
C THR A 192 30.21 -4.41 -3.37
N SER A 193 30.95 -3.74 -2.47
CA SER A 193 32.42 -3.77 -2.39
C SER A 193 32.93 -4.69 -1.29
N ASP A 194 34.20 -5.11 -1.40
CA ASP A 194 34.89 -6.07 -0.54
C ASP A 194 34.79 -5.85 0.99
N ALA A 195 34.34 -4.68 1.43
CA ALA A 195 34.09 -4.37 2.83
C ALA A 195 32.98 -5.23 3.47
N ALA A 196 32.05 -5.80 2.68
CA ALA A 196 31.06 -6.74 3.19
C ALA A 196 31.65 -8.13 3.48
N ALA A 197 32.69 -8.52 2.74
CA ALA A 197 33.41 -9.78 2.97
C ALA A 197 34.24 -9.75 4.26
N ASP A 198 34.75 -8.60 4.67
CA ASP A 198 35.55 -8.45 5.89
C ASP A 198 34.71 -8.40 7.17
N SER A 199 33.45 -8.00 7.10
CA SER A 199 32.55 -8.00 8.26
C SER A 199 31.87 -9.36 8.52
N LEU A 200 32.04 -10.33 7.62
CA LEU A 200 31.53 -11.70 7.73
C LEU A 200 32.66 -12.73 8.00
N ARG A 201 33.91 -12.31 8.15
CA ARG A 201 35.06 -13.09 8.63
C ARG A 201 35.28 -12.83 10.13
#